data_ed7749377af7720dcd9657742decfe9b
#
_entry.id   ed7749377af7720dcd9657742decfe9b
#
_cell.length_a   1.000
_cell.length_b   1.000
_cell.length_c   1.000
_cell.angle_alpha   90.00
_cell.angle_beta   90.00
_cell.angle_gamma   90.00
#
_symmetry.space_group_name_H-M   'P 1'
#
loop_
_entity.id
_entity.type
_entity.pdbx_description
1 polymer ?
#
loop_
_entity_poly.entity_id
_entity_poly.type
_entity_poly.pdbx_seq_one_letter_code
_entity_poly.pdbx_strand_id
1 'polypeptide(L)'
;EELNAELQPLMIRTAKAIREVDSRHILILAGAQWNTNFKVYDDWTFDDNLIFTCHIYKCPPSVNSLKGFAAFRDKSQCPMYMGETGENTDEWVGNFRRALDEMNIGWTFWTYKRLDARPSFVSVPMPEGWQQICDFLAADRSEYGFIREARPDQSEMRRVLDIYLENCKFANCRPNDTYVAALGLNP
;
A
#
# COMPACT_ATOMS: atom_id res chain seq x y z
N GLU A 1 17.46 -5.07 11.76
CA GLU A 1 18.61 -4.23 11.35
C GLU A 1 19.85 -5.06 10.98
N GLU A 2 20.02 -6.26 11.57
CA GLU A 2 21.16 -7.15 11.33
C GLU A 2 21.35 -7.51 9.85
N LEU A 3 20.26 -7.57 9.07
CA LEU A 3 20.29 -7.93 7.65
C LEU A 3 20.40 -6.71 6.71
N ASN A 4 20.53 -5.50 7.23
CA ASN A 4 20.59 -4.30 6.39
C ASN A 4 21.72 -4.33 5.36
N ALA A 5 22.87 -4.88 5.73
CA ALA A 5 24.03 -5.00 4.84
C ALA A 5 23.80 -5.98 3.67
N GLU A 6 22.85 -6.89 3.80
CA GLU A 6 22.53 -7.88 2.77
C GLU A 6 21.51 -7.38 1.75
N LEU A 7 20.82 -6.26 2.04
CA LEU A 7 19.73 -5.78 1.19
C LEU A 7 20.23 -5.34 -0.20
N GLN A 8 21.24 -4.47 -0.25
CA GLN A 8 21.78 -4.01 -1.52
C GLN A 8 22.35 -5.15 -2.39
N PRO A 9 23.19 -6.07 -1.87
CA PRO A 9 23.64 -7.23 -2.65
C PRO A 9 22.49 -8.08 -3.17
N LEU A 10 21.42 -8.27 -2.38
CA LEU A 10 20.21 -8.98 -2.80
C LEU A 10 19.52 -8.26 -3.96
N MET A 11 19.32 -6.94 -3.84
CA MET A 11 18.65 -6.14 -4.88
C MET A 11 19.45 -6.14 -6.20
N ILE A 12 20.77 -6.00 -6.13
CA ILE A 12 21.65 -6.07 -7.31
C ILE A 12 21.51 -7.45 -7.99
N ARG A 13 21.56 -8.54 -7.23
CA ARG A 13 21.44 -9.89 -7.77
C ARG A 13 20.07 -10.11 -8.40
N THR A 14 19.00 -9.62 -7.75
CA THR A 14 17.63 -9.72 -8.24
C THR A 14 17.43 -8.90 -9.52
N ALA A 15 17.94 -7.65 -9.56
CA ALA A 15 17.89 -6.81 -10.75
C ALA A 15 18.58 -7.48 -11.94
N LYS A 16 19.78 -8.03 -11.76
CA LYS A 16 20.49 -8.77 -12.79
C LYS A 16 19.70 -9.96 -13.33
N ALA A 17 19.09 -10.76 -12.44
CA ALA A 17 18.27 -11.90 -12.85
C ALA A 17 17.02 -11.47 -13.62
N ILE A 18 16.38 -10.37 -13.22
CA ILE A 18 15.25 -9.80 -13.98
C ILE A 18 15.72 -9.35 -15.37
N ARG A 19 16.88 -8.70 -15.49
CA ARG A 19 17.41 -8.20 -16.77
C ARG A 19 17.75 -9.30 -17.77
N GLU A 20 17.97 -10.52 -17.33
CA GLU A 20 18.12 -11.69 -18.23
C GLU A 20 16.85 -11.99 -19.03
N VAL A 21 15.66 -11.61 -18.52
CA VAL A 21 14.36 -11.88 -19.14
C VAL A 21 13.58 -10.61 -19.52
N ASP A 22 13.90 -9.48 -18.89
CA ASP A 22 13.22 -8.20 -19.10
C ASP A 22 14.20 -7.03 -19.08
N SER A 23 14.56 -6.53 -20.24
CA SER A 23 15.46 -5.38 -20.40
C SER A 23 14.75 -4.02 -20.44
N ARG A 24 13.41 -3.97 -20.31
CA ARG A 24 12.63 -2.77 -20.64
C ARG A 24 11.92 -2.13 -19.46
N HIS A 25 11.34 -2.93 -18.55
CA HIS A 25 10.54 -2.37 -17.47
C HIS A 25 11.41 -1.69 -16.41
N ILE A 26 10.87 -0.64 -15.82
CA ILE A 26 11.47 0.05 -14.68
C ILE A 26 11.51 -0.93 -13.49
N LEU A 27 12.64 -0.97 -12.79
CA LEU A 27 12.75 -1.67 -11.51
C LEU A 27 12.47 -0.70 -10.37
N ILE A 28 11.50 -1.03 -9.53
CA ILE A 28 11.17 -0.24 -8.33
C ILE A 28 11.78 -0.94 -7.12
N LEU A 29 12.74 -0.29 -6.48
CA LEU A 29 13.51 -0.84 -5.37
C LEU A 29 13.05 -0.27 -4.03
N ALA A 30 13.04 -1.11 -3.02
CA ALA A 30 12.63 -0.80 -1.66
C ALA A 30 13.83 -0.47 -0.76
N GLY A 31 13.65 0.43 0.21
CA GLY A 31 14.57 0.61 1.33
C GLY A 31 14.35 -0.45 2.43
N ALA A 32 15.22 -0.47 3.43
CA ALA A 32 15.01 -1.27 4.64
C ALA A 32 13.94 -0.63 5.55
N GLN A 33 13.53 -1.36 6.61
CA GLN A 33 12.56 -0.91 7.62
C GLN A 33 11.32 -0.28 7.00
N TRP A 34 10.50 -1.12 6.31
CA TRP A 34 9.28 -0.68 5.60
C TRP A 34 9.51 0.48 4.61
N ASN A 35 10.61 0.39 3.85
CA ASN A 35 10.96 1.38 2.82
C ASN A 35 11.19 2.79 3.37
N THR A 36 11.70 2.91 4.61
CA THR A 36 12.06 4.20 5.21
C THR A 36 13.57 4.43 5.29
N ASN A 37 14.39 3.38 5.25
CA ASN A 37 15.83 3.47 5.41
C ASN A 37 16.56 3.18 4.09
N PHE A 38 17.09 4.23 3.47
CA PHE A 38 17.90 4.18 2.24
C PHE A 38 19.40 4.26 2.50
N LYS A 39 19.85 4.33 3.76
CA LYS A 39 21.28 4.29 4.11
C LYS A 39 21.92 2.92 3.82
N VAL A 40 21.10 1.94 3.53
CA VAL A 40 21.50 0.60 3.09
C VAL A 40 22.06 0.56 1.68
N TYR A 41 21.89 1.65 0.91
CA TYR A 41 22.41 1.78 -0.45
C TYR A 41 23.60 2.74 -0.51
N ASP A 42 24.70 2.29 -1.08
CA ASP A 42 25.86 3.09 -1.42
C ASP A 42 26.21 3.04 -2.92
N ASP A 43 25.62 2.10 -3.67
CA ASP A 43 25.68 1.97 -5.12
C ASP A 43 24.27 1.83 -5.70
N TRP A 44 23.98 2.57 -6.75
CA TRP A 44 22.74 2.54 -7.53
C TRP A 44 23.02 2.56 -9.05
N THR A 45 24.30 2.34 -9.43
CA THR A 45 24.72 2.40 -10.83
C THR A 45 24.62 1.04 -11.55
N PHE A 46 24.12 0.03 -10.85
CA PHE A 46 24.00 -1.34 -11.36
C PHE A 46 22.89 -1.54 -12.40
N ASP A 47 22.02 -0.53 -12.58
CA ASP A 47 20.96 -0.52 -13.59
C ASP A 47 20.54 0.93 -13.87
N ASP A 48 20.35 1.28 -15.16
CA ASP A 48 20.04 2.64 -15.58
C ASP A 48 18.53 2.96 -15.53
N ASN A 49 17.69 1.99 -15.18
CA ASN A 49 16.22 2.15 -15.20
C ASN A 49 15.60 1.81 -13.85
N LEU A 50 16.06 2.53 -12.81
CA LEU A 50 15.65 2.37 -11.42
C LEU A 50 14.75 3.49 -10.93
N ILE A 51 13.80 3.14 -10.07
CA ILE A 51 13.06 4.04 -9.17
C ILE A 51 13.19 3.48 -7.75
N PHE A 52 13.35 4.34 -6.75
CA PHE A 52 13.25 3.92 -5.36
C PHE A 52 11.87 4.25 -4.80
N THR A 53 11.26 3.28 -4.09
CA THR A 53 9.98 3.49 -3.42
C THR A 53 10.16 3.69 -1.93
N CYS A 54 9.51 4.71 -1.37
CA CYS A 54 9.42 4.94 0.07
C CYS A 54 7.99 4.78 0.57
N HIS A 55 7.84 4.38 1.83
CA HIS A 55 6.55 4.26 2.49
C HIS A 55 6.60 5.01 3.81
N ILE A 56 5.61 5.85 4.08
CA ILE A 56 5.51 6.54 5.36
C ILE A 56 4.05 6.81 5.72
N TYR A 57 3.72 6.48 6.95
CA TYR A 57 2.43 6.75 7.58
C TYR A 57 2.66 7.55 8.86
N LYS A 58 1.62 8.09 9.45
CA LYS A 58 1.64 8.70 10.80
C LYS A 58 2.75 9.75 11.05
N CYS A 59 3.15 10.49 10.02
CA CYS A 59 4.09 11.60 10.12
C CYS A 59 3.36 12.94 10.05
N PRO A 60 3.97 14.07 10.43
CA PRO A 60 3.45 15.40 10.08
C PRO A 60 3.32 15.53 8.55
N PRO A 61 2.15 15.96 8.01
CA PRO A 61 1.92 16.05 6.58
C PRO A 61 2.59 17.29 5.97
N SER A 62 3.92 17.30 5.93
CA SER A 62 4.72 18.44 5.51
C SER A 62 5.99 18.02 4.78
N VAL A 63 6.59 18.96 4.04
CA VAL A 63 7.86 18.78 3.35
C VAL A 63 9.01 18.34 4.27
N ASN A 64 8.96 18.70 5.56
CA ASN A 64 9.99 18.30 6.51
C ASN A 64 10.08 16.78 6.67
N SER A 65 8.95 16.09 6.61
CA SER A 65 8.89 14.63 6.69
C SER A 65 9.48 13.93 5.46
N LEU A 66 9.66 14.67 4.36
CA LEU A 66 10.12 14.16 3.08
C LEU A 66 11.60 14.46 2.80
N LYS A 67 12.25 15.34 3.60
CA LYS A 67 13.62 15.79 3.34
C LYS A 67 14.65 14.66 3.20
N GLY A 68 14.52 13.61 4.00
CA GLY A 68 15.45 12.47 3.93
C GLY A 68 15.33 11.70 2.62
N PHE A 69 14.12 11.52 2.13
CA PHE A 69 13.86 10.85 0.85
C PHE A 69 14.32 11.71 -0.33
N ALA A 70 14.04 13.02 -0.29
CA ALA A 70 14.51 13.94 -1.31
C ALA A 70 16.05 14.01 -1.37
N ALA A 71 16.72 14.05 -0.21
CA ALA A 71 18.18 14.03 -0.16
C ALA A 71 18.78 12.75 -0.75
N PHE A 72 18.15 11.59 -0.52
CA PHE A 72 18.57 10.34 -1.15
C PHE A 72 18.35 10.38 -2.67
N ARG A 73 17.17 10.83 -3.13
CA ARG A 73 16.87 11.03 -4.56
C ARG A 73 17.94 11.91 -5.24
N ASP A 74 18.24 13.04 -4.61
CA ASP A 74 19.19 14.01 -5.18
C ASP A 74 20.62 13.46 -5.20
N LYS A 75 21.00 12.64 -4.22
CA LYS A 75 22.28 11.94 -4.14
C LYS A 75 22.38 10.83 -5.21
N SER A 76 21.34 10.00 -5.31
CA SER A 76 21.33 8.85 -6.22
C SER A 76 21.06 9.22 -7.68
N GLN A 77 20.46 10.39 -7.92
CA GLN A 77 19.93 10.81 -9.24
C GLN A 77 18.87 9.83 -9.78
N CYS A 78 18.32 8.95 -8.93
CA CYS A 78 17.20 8.08 -9.25
C CYS A 78 15.90 8.69 -8.77
N PRO A 79 14.81 8.59 -9.53
CA PRO A 79 13.49 9.05 -9.06
C PRO A 79 13.08 8.39 -7.74
N MET A 80 12.39 9.15 -6.90
CA MET A 80 11.76 8.66 -5.67
C MET A 80 10.24 8.63 -5.84
N TYR A 81 9.61 7.57 -5.36
CA TYR A 81 8.17 7.35 -5.45
C TYR A 81 7.62 6.96 -4.09
N MET A 82 6.61 7.67 -3.61
CA MET A 82 5.86 7.30 -2.42
C MET A 82 4.87 6.18 -2.77
N GLY A 83 5.32 4.93 -2.65
CA GLY A 83 4.55 3.75 -3.05
C GLY A 83 3.36 3.46 -2.14
N GLU A 84 3.48 3.81 -0.85
CA GLU A 84 2.38 3.72 0.11
C GLU A 84 2.41 4.86 1.11
N THR A 85 1.24 5.45 1.33
CA THR A 85 0.96 6.43 2.39
C THR A 85 -0.55 6.60 2.55
N GLY A 86 -1.00 7.28 3.59
CA GLY A 86 -2.43 7.54 3.81
C GLY A 86 -2.94 6.94 5.11
N GLU A 87 -4.08 6.25 5.07
CA GLU A 87 -4.80 5.74 6.25
C GLU A 87 -4.99 6.80 7.34
N ASN A 88 -5.33 8.02 6.91
CA ASN A 88 -5.45 9.19 7.77
C ASN A 88 -6.69 10.03 7.38
N THR A 89 -6.89 11.17 8.03
CA THR A 89 -8.00 12.09 7.70
C THR A 89 -7.81 12.68 6.30
N ASP A 90 -8.91 13.09 5.67
CA ASP A 90 -8.89 13.74 4.35
C ASP A 90 -8.01 15.01 4.38
N GLU A 91 -8.02 15.77 5.48
CA GLU A 91 -7.15 16.94 5.67
C GLU A 91 -5.67 16.55 5.66
N TRP A 92 -5.29 15.51 6.41
CA TRP A 92 -3.92 15.01 6.42
C TRP A 92 -3.48 14.56 5.02
N VAL A 93 -4.33 13.78 4.35
CA VAL A 93 -4.08 13.28 2.99
C VAL A 93 -3.86 14.45 2.01
N GLY A 94 -4.73 15.47 2.04
CA GLY A 94 -4.59 16.65 1.19
C GLY A 94 -3.31 17.45 1.47
N ASN A 95 -2.94 17.61 2.74
CA ASN A 95 -1.70 18.30 3.11
C ASN A 95 -0.47 17.50 2.67
N PHE A 96 -0.47 16.19 2.88
CA PHE A 96 0.67 15.35 2.54
C PHE A 96 0.84 15.21 1.03
N ARG A 97 -0.26 15.06 0.28
CA ARG A 97 -0.23 15.07 -1.18
C ARG A 97 0.43 16.35 -1.71
N ARG A 98 0.05 17.54 -1.19
CA ARG A 98 0.68 18.81 -1.59
C ARG A 98 2.16 18.86 -1.27
N ALA A 99 2.58 18.32 -0.11
CA ALA A 99 3.99 18.24 0.25
C ALA A 99 4.79 17.32 -0.69
N LEU A 100 4.19 16.20 -1.12
CA LEU A 100 4.80 15.30 -2.11
C LEU A 100 4.95 15.97 -3.47
N ASP A 101 3.91 16.68 -3.94
CA ASP A 101 3.94 17.44 -5.18
C ASP A 101 5.02 18.53 -5.15
N GLU A 102 5.10 19.32 -4.05
CA GLU A 102 6.12 20.35 -3.85
C GLU A 102 7.55 19.78 -3.89
N MET A 103 7.74 18.58 -3.35
CA MET A 103 9.04 17.91 -3.34
C MET A 103 9.31 17.10 -4.63
N ASN A 104 8.41 17.15 -5.62
CA ASN A 104 8.50 16.38 -6.86
C ASN A 104 8.71 14.88 -6.62
N ILE A 105 7.92 14.31 -5.69
CA ILE A 105 7.88 12.88 -5.39
C ILE A 105 6.54 12.33 -5.87
N GLY A 106 6.57 11.43 -6.85
CA GLY A 106 5.37 10.71 -7.31
C GLY A 106 4.76 9.89 -6.17
N TRP A 107 3.45 9.67 -6.20
CA TRP A 107 2.77 9.03 -5.08
C TRP A 107 1.62 8.12 -5.46
N THR A 108 1.35 7.15 -4.58
CA THR A 108 0.10 6.39 -4.51
C THR A 108 -0.35 6.38 -3.06
N PHE A 109 -1.63 6.64 -2.84
CA PHE A 109 -2.20 6.54 -1.52
C PHE A 109 -2.81 5.17 -1.28
N TRP A 110 -2.52 4.58 -0.14
CA TRP A 110 -3.15 3.38 0.39
C TRP A 110 -4.45 3.79 1.10
N THR A 111 -5.56 3.19 0.81
CA THR A 111 -5.84 2.05 -0.06
C THR A 111 -6.86 2.44 -1.13
N TYR A 112 -6.84 1.73 -2.26
CA TYR A 112 -7.80 1.96 -3.34
C TYR A 112 -9.23 1.60 -2.94
N LYS A 113 -9.43 0.41 -2.35
CA LYS A 113 -10.75 -0.11 -1.92
C LYS A 113 -10.71 -0.56 -0.47
N ARG A 114 -11.78 -0.31 0.24
CA ARG A 114 -11.93 -0.79 1.62
C ARG A 114 -13.38 -1.25 1.87
N LEU A 115 -13.54 -2.36 2.58
CA LEU A 115 -14.86 -2.88 2.93
C LEU A 115 -15.53 -1.94 3.93
N ASP A 116 -16.60 -1.29 3.49
CA ASP A 116 -17.46 -0.36 4.24
C ASP A 116 -16.73 0.62 5.18
N ALA A 117 -15.56 1.08 4.77
CA ALA A 117 -14.69 1.86 5.63
C ALA A 117 -13.94 2.96 4.87
N ARG A 118 -13.48 3.97 5.61
CA ARG A 118 -12.56 5.02 5.22
C ARG A 118 -11.25 4.88 6.03
N PRO A 119 -10.12 5.47 5.62
CA PRO A 119 -9.89 6.18 4.36
C PRO A 119 -9.64 5.23 3.18
N SER A 120 -10.21 5.52 2.04
CA SER A 120 -9.99 4.80 0.77
C SER A 120 -10.56 5.60 -0.40
N PHE A 121 -10.11 5.32 -1.61
CA PHE A 121 -10.64 5.95 -2.82
C PHE A 121 -12.12 5.60 -3.01
N VAL A 122 -12.46 4.30 -2.88
CA VAL A 122 -13.84 3.82 -2.88
C VAL A 122 -14.08 2.84 -1.74
N SER A 123 -15.33 2.78 -1.27
CA SER A 123 -15.78 1.79 -0.29
C SER A 123 -16.58 0.69 -0.97
N VAL A 124 -16.22 -0.55 -0.69
CA VAL A 124 -16.97 -1.75 -1.09
C VAL A 124 -18.16 -1.90 -0.14
N PRO A 125 -19.40 -1.96 -0.61
CA PRO A 125 -20.55 -2.18 0.26
C PRO A 125 -20.44 -3.53 1.00
N MET A 126 -20.71 -3.50 2.30
CA MET A 126 -20.70 -4.73 3.09
C MET A 126 -21.86 -5.65 2.68
N PRO A 127 -21.60 -6.93 2.36
CA PRO A 127 -22.66 -7.88 2.06
C PRO A 127 -23.55 -8.14 3.28
N GLU A 128 -24.83 -8.32 3.05
CA GLU A 128 -25.71 -8.86 4.07
C GLU A 128 -25.23 -10.27 4.46
N GLY A 129 -25.16 -10.52 5.78
CA GLY A 129 -24.63 -11.78 6.33
C GLY A 129 -23.10 -11.80 6.55
N TRP A 130 -22.36 -10.73 6.23
CA TRP A 130 -20.91 -10.67 6.44
C TRP A 130 -20.49 -10.90 7.89
N GLN A 131 -21.31 -10.46 8.85
CA GLN A 131 -21.04 -10.64 10.27
C GLN A 131 -20.90 -12.11 10.68
N GLN A 132 -21.65 -13.02 10.06
CA GLN A 132 -21.54 -14.47 10.32
C GLN A 132 -20.14 -15.01 10.00
N ILE A 133 -19.50 -14.47 8.95
CA ILE A 133 -18.11 -14.81 8.58
C ILE A 133 -17.16 -14.28 9.66
N CYS A 134 -17.34 -13.03 10.10
CA CYS A 134 -16.53 -12.44 11.15
C CYS A 134 -16.66 -13.20 12.48
N ASP A 135 -17.89 -13.56 12.88
CA ASP A 135 -18.16 -14.31 14.10
C ASP A 135 -17.51 -15.70 14.05
N PHE A 136 -17.57 -16.38 12.91
CA PHE A 136 -16.90 -17.66 12.72
C PHE A 136 -15.37 -17.51 12.80
N LEU A 137 -14.80 -16.45 12.22
CA LEU A 137 -13.35 -16.20 12.28
C LEU A 137 -12.88 -15.86 13.71
N ALA A 138 -13.74 -15.22 14.51
CA ALA A 138 -13.46 -14.86 15.89
C ALA A 138 -13.78 -15.98 16.91
N ALA A 139 -14.43 -17.07 16.47
CA ALA A 139 -14.82 -18.17 17.34
C ALA A 139 -13.60 -18.85 18.00
N ASP A 140 -13.83 -19.39 19.19
CA ASP A 140 -12.82 -20.19 19.90
C ASP A 140 -12.38 -21.39 19.05
N ARG A 141 -11.09 -21.56 18.90
CA ARG A 141 -10.45 -22.60 18.09
C ARG A 141 -9.64 -23.58 18.92
N SER A 142 -9.75 -23.51 20.24
CA SER A 142 -9.04 -24.40 21.17
C SER A 142 -9.50 -25.86 21.06
N GLU A 143 -10.78 -26.08 20.71
CA GLU A 143 -11.36 -27.40 20.53
C GLU A 143 -12.15 -27.49 19.21
N TYR A 144 -12.10 -28.67 18.58
CA TYR A 144 -12.81 -28.91 17.31
C TYR A 144 -14.34 -28.77 17.46
N GLY A 145 -14.89 -29.09 18.63
CA GLY A 145 -16.31 -28.93 18.93
C GLY A 145 -16.77 -27.48 18.76
N PHE A 146 -16.03 -26.53 19.31
CA PHE A 146 -16.33 -25.09 19.21
C PHE A 146 -16.28 -24.58 17.77
N ILE A 147 -15.29 -25.03 16.99
CA ILE A 147 -15.18 -24.68 15.56
C ILE A 147 -16.40 -25.20 14.79
N ARG A 148 -16.86 -26.43 15.09
CA ARG A 148 -17.99 -27.03 14.39
C ARG A 148 -19.31 -26.35 14.75
N GLU A 149 -19.51 -25.97 16.00
CA GLU A 149 -20.70 -25.25 16.45
C GLU A 149 -20.77 -23.83 15.90
N ALA A 150 -19.64 -23.14 15.83
CA ALA A 150 -19.57 -21.77 15.30
C ALA A 150 -19.67 -21.71 13.77
N ARG A 151 -19.54 -22.84 13.06
CA ARG A 151 -19.51 -22.86 11.59
C ARG A 151 -20.89 -22.51 11.01
N PRO A 152 -20.99 -21.41 10.25
CA PRO A 152 -22.22 -21.06 9.56
C PRO A 152 -22.54 -22.06 8.44
N ASP A 153 -23.77 -22.02 7.95
CA ASP A 153 -24.16 -22.80 6.79
C ASP A 153 -23.28 -22.52 5.58
N GLN A 154 -22.82 -23.58 4.93
CA GLN A 154 -21.85 -23.46 3.83
C GLN A 154 -22.45 -22.76 2.59
N SER A 155 -23.73 -23.00 2.31
CA SER A 155 -24.42 -22.38 1.16
C SER A 155 -24.62 -20.89 1.39
N GLU A 156 -24.95 -20.51 2.61
CA GLU A 156 -25.08 -19.10 3.02
C GLU A 156 -23.74 -18.38 2.98
N MET A 157 -22.67 -18.99 3.50
CA MET A 157 -21.33 -18.41 3.37
C MET A 157 -20.92 -18.18 1.93
N ARG A 158 -21.23 -19.16 1.07
CA ARG A 158 -20.95 -19.05 -0.38
C ARG A 158 -21.70 -17.87 -0.98
N ARG A 159 -23.00 -17.74 -0.68
CA ARG A 159 -23.82 -16.61 -1.13
C ARG A 159 -23.24 -15.27 -0.69
N VAL A 160 -22.83 -15.14 0.57
CA VAL A 160 -22.24 -13.90 1.11
C VAL A 160 -20.93 -13.55 0.38
N LEU A 161 -20.08 -14.55 0.13
CA LEU A 161 -18.82 -14.34 -0.59
C LEU A 161 -19.05 -13.97 -2.06
N ASP A 162 -20.05 -14.58 -2.72
CA ASP A 162 -20.41 -14.23 -4.09
C ASP A 162 -20.93 -12.77 -4.19
N ILE A 163 -21.74 -12.32 -3.21
CA ILE A 163 -22.14 -10.91 -3.11
C ILE A 163 -20.93 -10.00 -2.84
N TYR A 164 -20.00 -10.40 -1.99
CA TYR A 164 -18.78 -9.64 -1.75
C TYR A 164 -17.97 -9.46 -3.03
N LEU A 165 -17.77 -10.52 -3.81
CA LEU A 165 -17.06 -10.45 -5.10
C LEU A 165 -17.76 -9.52 -6.08
N GLU A 166 -19.09 -9.56 -6.13
CA GLU A 166 -19.86 -8.65 -6.98
C GLU A 166 -19.71 -7.19 -6.51
N ASN A 167 -19.80 -6.94 -5.21
CA ASN A 167 -19.62 -5.61 -4.61
C ASN A 167 -18.21 -5.05 -4.82
N CYS A 168 -17.19 -5.91 -5.00
CA CYS A 168 -15.83 -5.50 -5.30
C CYS A 168 -15.63 -4.93 -6.70
N LYS A 169 -16.59 -5.11 -7.63
CA LYS A 169 -16.54 -4.46 -8.93
C LYS A 169 -16.63 -2.95 -8.75
N PHE A 170 -15.80 -2.20 -9.48
CA PHE A 170 -15.73 -0.73 -9.31
C PHE A 170 -17.09 -0.05 -9.45
N ALA A 171 -17.91 -0.50 -10.41
CA ALA A 171 -19.25 0.05 -10.66
C ALA A 171 -20.21 -0.10 -9.46
N ASN A 172 -19.94 -1.04 -8.56
CA ASN A 172 -20.76 -1.30 -7.36
C ASN A 172 -20.16 -0.67 -6.08
N CYS A 173 -18.97 -0.10 -6.18
CA CYS A 173 -18.33 0.61 -5.07
C CYS A 173 -18.94 2.01 -4.89
N ARG A 174 -18.86 2.53 -3.67
CA ARG A 174 -19.26 3.91 -3.35
C ARG A 174 -18.03 4.82 -3.36
N PRO A 175 -17.97 5.88 -4.19
CA PRO A 175 -16.90 6.87 -4.11
C PRO A 175 -16.83 7.55 -2.73
N ASN A 176 -15.63 7.85 -2.27
CA ASN A 176 -15.40 8.69 -1.11
C ASN A 176 -14.98 10.09 -1.57
N ASP A 177 -15.97 10.90 -1.98
CA ASP A 177 -15.76 12.16 -2.70
C ASP A 177 -14.82 13.12 -1.97
N THR A 178 -14.92 13.21 -0.64
CA THR A 178 -14.04 14.09 0.16
C THR A 178 -12.59 13.61 0.15
N TYR A 179 -12.38 12.29 0.15
CA TYR A 179 -11.04 11.70 0.01
C TYR A 179 -10.48 11.92 -1.41
N VAL A 180 -11.31 11.72 -2.43
CA VAL A 180 -10.96 11.99 -3.84
C VAL A 180 -10.57 13.47 -4.03
N ALA A 181 -11.36 14.39 -3.46
CA ALA A 181 -11.05 15.81 -3.49
C ALA A 181 -9.74 16.15 -2.74
N ALA A 182 -9.47 15.51 -1.59
CA ALA A 182 -8.21 15.67 -0.86
C ALA A 182 -7.00 15.25 -1.69
N LEU A 183 -7.14 14.22 -2.52
CA LEU A 183 -6.12 13.81 -3.49
C LEU A 183 -5.93 14.79 -4.66
N GLY A 184 -6.76 15.83 -4.74
CA GLY A 184 -6.73 16.80 -5.83
C GLY A 184 -7.32 16.26 -7.13
N LEU A 185 -8.08 15.17 -7.06
CA LEU A 185 -8.80 14.59 -8.17
C LEU A 185 -10.23 15.16 -8.17
N ASN A 186 -10.74 15.44 -9.35
CA ASN A 186 -12.16 15.80 -9.48
C ASN A 186 -12.98 14.52 -9.52
N PRO A 187 -14.04 14.38 -8.69
CA PRO A 187 -14.94 13.25 -8.72
C PRO A 187 -15.73 13.17 -10.02
#